data_10ad3e252f92e8728a51c9d6b2554913
#
_entry.id   10ad3e252f92e8728a51c9d6b2554913
#
_cell.length_a   1.000
_cell.length_b   1.000
_cell.length_c   1.000
_cell.angle_alpha   90.00
_cell.angle_beta   90.00
_cell.angle_gamma   90.00
#
_symmetry.space_group_name_H-M   'P 1'
#
loop_
_entity.id
_entity.type
_entity.pdbx_description
1 polymer ?
#
loop_
_entity_poly.entity_id
_entity_poly.type
_entity_poly.pdbx_seq_one_letter_code
_entity_poly.pdbx_strand_id
1 'polypeptide(L)'
;MIDKAVIGWKEFELELLRDKNDNVTIICSIENMDPMGIHTGDSITVAPAMTLSDKTYQKMRDMAIKMMRAIGDFAGGCNVQFAVSDDENEDIIAIEINPRVSRSSALASKATGYPIAKIAAKLAIGYSLDCLLYTSPSP
;
A
#
# COMPACT_ATOMS: atom_id res chain seq x y z
N MET A 1 0.42 -9.57 -26.04
CA MET A 1 -0.33 -8.87 -24.98
C MET A 1 -0.21 -7.39 -25.26
N ILE A 2 -1.30 -6.64 -25.16
CA ILE A 2 -1.31 -5.17 -25.39
C ILE A 2 -1.77 -4.55 -24.08
N ASP A 3 -0.96 -3.67 -23.50
CA ASP A 3 -1.27 -2.98 -22.25
C ASP A 3 -1.34 -1.46 -22.47
N LYS A 4 -2.11 -0.77 -21.62
CA LYS A 4 -2.15 0.69 -21.64
C LYS A 4 -0.82 1.25 -21.12
N ALA A 5 -0.19 2.12 -21.92
CA ALA A 5 1.01 2.82 -21.47
C ALA A 5 0.67 3.88 -20.43
N VAL A 6 1.41 3.88 -19.33
CA VAL A 6 1.26 4.84 -18.21
C VAL A 6 2.55 5.63 -17.97
N ILE A 7 3.38 5.77 -19.01
CA ILE A 7 4.64 6.52 -18.94
C ILE A 7 4.34 7.98 -18.55
N GLY A 8 5.08 8.49 -17.58
CA GLY A 8 4.91 9.86 -17.10
C GLY A 8 3.81 10.05 -16.03
N TRP A 9 3.02 9.03 -15.75
CA TRP A 9 2.05 9.07 -14.64
C TRP A 9 2.77 9.04 -13.31
N LYS A 10 2.15 9.56 -12.27
CA LYS A 10 2.65 9.49 -10.90
C LYS A 10 2.49 8.07 -10.36
N GLU A 11 3.48 7.61 -9.61
CA GLU A 11 3.46 6.29 -8.97
C GLU A 11 3.23 6.42 -7.47
N PHE A 12 2.24 5.68 -6.98
CA PHE A 12 1.91 5.59 -5.56
C PHE A 12 1.83 4.13 -5.13
N GLU A 13 2.11 3.91 -3.85
CA GLU A 13 1.95 2.60 -3.22
C GLU A 13 1.12 2.73 -1.94
N LEU A 14 0.38 1.69 -1.61
CA LEU A 14 -0.29 1.54 -0.32
C LEU A 14 0.24 0.29 0.38
N GLU A 15 0.61 0.46 1.65
CA GLU A 15 0.95 -0.64 2.56
C GLU A 15 -0.27 -0.96 3.41
N LEU A 16 -0.73 -2.22 3.33
CA LEU A 16 -1.94 -2.69 4.00
C LEU A 16 -1.64 -3.89 4.87
N LEU A 17 -2.50 -4.08 5.88
CA LEU A 17 -2.56 -5.29 6.68
C LEU A 17 -3.99 -5.84 6.68
N ARG A 18 -4.11 -7.16 6.64
CA ARG A 18 -5.38 -7.88 6.75
C ARG A 18 -5.24 -9.00 7.76
N ASP A 19 -6.23 -9.15 8.64
CA ASP A 19 -6.32 -10.27 9.54
C ASP A 19 -7.24 -11.40 9.02
N LYS A 20 -7.28 -12.50 9.73
CA LYS A 20 -8.11 -13.65 9.40
C LYS A 20 -9.63 -13.37 9.45
N ASN A 21 -10.05 -12.31 10.11
CA ASN A 21 -11.43 -11.89 10.26
C ASN A 21 -11.86 -10.87 9.19
N ASP A 22 -11.03 -10.67 8.16
CA ASP A 22 -11.21 -9.68 7.08
C ASP A 22 -11.19 -8.21 7.55
N ASN A 23 -10.57 -7.94 8.70
CA ASN A 23 -10.25 -6.56 9.06
C ASN A 23 -9.05 -6.10 8.27
N VAL A 24 -9.22 -5.00 7.52
CA VAL A 24 -8.18 -4.43 6.67
C VAL A 24 -7.86 -3.03 7.15
N THR A 25 -6.57 -2.73 7.29
CA THR A 25 -6.10 -1.38 7.60
C THR A 25 -5.03 -0.95 6.62
N ILE A 26 -5.06 0.32 6.22
CA ILE A 26 -4.00 0.96 5.45
C ILE A 26 -3.05 1.62 6.43
N ILE A 27 -1.80 1.22 6.40
CA ILE A 27 -0.78 1.72 7.32
C ILE A 27 -0.16 3.00 6.79
N CYS A 28 0.15 3.04 5.50
CA CYS A 28 0.86 4.17 4.91
C CYS A 28 0.60 4.26 3.41
N SER A 29 0.54 5.49 2.92
CA SER A 29 0.67 5.82 1.50
C SER A 29 2.10 6.23 1.20
N ILE A 30 2.61 5.83 0.06
CA ILE A 30 3.98 6.08 -0.38
C ILE A 30 3.94 6.67 -1.77
N GLU A 31 4.81 7.62 -2.04
CA GLU A 31 4.95 8.28 -3.33
C GLU A 31 6.37 8.08 -3.87
N ASN A 32 6.47 7.66 -5.12
CA ASN A 32 7.71 7.68 -5.87
C ASN A 32 7.84 9.04 -6.57
N MET A 33 8.94 9.74 -6.34
CA MET A 33 9.15 11.09 -6.89
C MET A 33 9.42 11.07 -8.40
N ASP A 34 9.92 9.94 -8.91
CA ASP A 34 10.12 9.74 -10.33
C ASP A 34 8.82 9.19 -10.98
N PRO A 35 8.53 9.61 -12.22
CA PRO A 35 7.33 9.15 -12.91
C PRO A 35 7.42 7.67 -13.28
N MET A 36 6.28 7.08 -13.61
CA MET A 36 6.18 5.72 -14.14
C MET A 36 7.11 5.51 -15.33
N GLY A 37 7.81 4.38 -15.34
CA GLY A 37 8.84 4.02 -16.33
C GLY A 37 10.25 3.98 -15.74
N ILE A 38 10.47 4.56 -14.56
CA ILE A 38 11.70 4.43 -13.79
C ILE A 38 11.49 3.34 -12.74
N HIS A 39 12.47 2.44 -12.60
CA HIS A 39 12.35 1.33 -11.65
C HIS A 39 12.27 1.86 -10.21
N THR A 40 11.30 1.39 -9.44
CA THR A 40 11.05 1.83 -8.05
C THR A 40 12.27 1.71 -7.13
N GLY A 41 13.16 0.75 -7.39
CA GLY A 41 14.41 0.58 -6.65
C GLY A 41 15.45 1.69 -6.88
N ASP A 42 15.31 2.46 -7.94
CA ASP A 42 16.22 3.54 -8.36
C ASP A 42 15.60 4.93 -8.13
N SER A 43 14.40 4.98 -7.57
CA SER A 43 13.61 6.20 -7.36
C SER A 43 13.67 6.68 -5.91
N ILE A 44 13.56 8.00 -5.72
CA ILE A 44 13.37 8.59 -4.40
C ILE A 44 11.93 8.34 -3.96
N THR A 45 11.78 7.74 -2.81
CA THR A 45 10.48 7.36 -2.24
C THR A 45 10.20 8.15 -0.97
N VAL A 46 8.99 8.70 -0.88
CA VAL A 46 8.53 9.52 0.25
C VAL A 46 7.31 8.88 0.91
N ALA A 47 7.33 8.80 2.22
CA ALA A 47 6.22 8.32 3.04
C ALA A 47 5.96 9.28 4.21
N PRO A 48 4.71 9.72 4.44
CA PRO A 48 3.54 9.50 3.61
C PRO A 48 3.59 10.25 2.27
N ALA A 49 2.70 9.87 1.32
CA ALA A 49 2.59 10.55 0.03
C ALA A 49 2.25 12.04 0.22
N MET A 50 2.92 12.91 -0.52
CA MET A 50 2.82 14.37 -0.34
C MET A 50 1.85 15.04 -1.33
N THR A 51 1.73 14.52 -2.55
CA THR A 51 0.94 15.14 -3.63
C THR A 51 -0.39 14.43 -3.90
N LEU A 52 -0.73 13.45 -3.08
CA LEU A 52 -1.95 12.66 -3.22
C LEU A 52 -3.15 13.41 -2.66
N SER A 53 -4.17 13.67 -3.48
CA SER A 53 -5.42 14.27 -3.02
C SER A 53 -6.22 13.29 -2.16
N ASP A 54 -7.02 13.79 -1.21
CA ASP A 54 -7.88 12.95 -0.38
C ASP A 54 -8.86 12.13 -1.21
N LYS A 55 -9.41 12.72 -2.26
CA LYS A 55 -10.33 12.04 -3.18
C LYS A 55 -9.67 10.85 -3.87
N THR A 56 -8.47 11.04 -4.38
CA THR A 56 -7.71 9.98 -5.06
C THR A 56 -7.24 8.93 -4.07
N TYR A 57 -6.79 9.34 -2.89
CA TYR A 57 -6.45 8.42 -1.81
C TYR A 57 -7.62 7.49 -1.44
N GLN A 58 -8.84 8.03 -1.27
CA GLN A 58 -10.02 7.22 -0.94
C GLN A 58 -10.37 6.21 -2.05
N LYS A 59 -10.25 6.61 -3.31
CA LYS A 59 -10.43 5.69 -4.45
C LYS A 59 -9.40 4.57 -4.44
N MET A 60 -8.12 4.91 -4.26
CA MET A 60 -7.03 3.94 -4.19
C MET A 60 -7.23 2.95 -3.03
N ARG A 61 -7.63 3.46 -1.86
CA ARG A 61 -7.95 2.67 -0.68
C ARG A 61 -9.05 1.64 -0.99
N ASP A 62 -10.16 2.09 -1.56
CA ASP A 62 -11.28 1.21 -1.88
C ASP A 62 -10.89 0.15 -2.92
N MET A 63 -10.10 0.52 -3.93
CA MET A 63 -9.55 -0.40 -4.91
C MET A 63 -8.62 -1.44 -4.27
N ALA A 64 -7.70 -1.00 -3.42
CA ALA A 64 -6.75 -1.89 -2.74
C ALA A 64 -7.45 -2.90 -1.84
N ILE A 65 -8.44 -2.48 -1.05
CA ILE A 65 -9.23 -3.37 -0.20
C ILE A 65 -10.00 -4.39 -1.04
N LYS A 66 -10.62 -3.94 -2.12
CA LYS A 66 -11.35 -4.82 -3.04
C LYS A 66 -10.44 -5.85 -3.70
N MET A 67 -9.26 -5.43 -4.15
CA MET A 67 -8.26 -6.32 -4.74
C MET A 67 -7.75 -7.34 -3.71
N MET A 68 -7.44 -6.90 -2.49
CA MET A 68 -6.98 -7.78 -1.42
C MET A 68 -8.02 -8.85 -1.07
N ARG A 69 -9.29 -8.49 -1.02
CA ARG A 69 -10.39 -9.46 -0.80
C ARG A 69 -10.55 -10.45 -1.95
N ALA A 70 -10.28 -10.03 -3.18
CA ALA A 70 -10.33 -10.88 -4.36
C ALA A 70 -9.25 -11.98 -4.39
N ILE A 71 -8.15 -11.82 -3.66
CA ILE A 71 -7.11 -12.85 -3.53
C ILE A 71 -7.63 -14.09 -2.76
N GLY A 72 -8.66 -13.93 -1.94
CA GLY A 72 -9.23 -15.02 -1.13
C GLY A 72 -8.70 -15.02 0.30
N ASP A 73 -8.47 -16.20 0.87
CA ASP A 73 -8.07 -16.39 2.25
C ASP A 73 -6.60 -16.02 2.46
N PHE A 74 -6.36 -14.74 2.66
CA PHE A 74 -5.04 -14.19 2.91
C PHE A 74 -5.06 -13.35 4.19
N ALA A 75 -4.09 -13.56 5.06
CA ALA A 75 -3.84 -12.72 6.24
C ALA A 75 -2.35 -12.36 6.30
N GLY A 76 -2.05 -11.09 6.57
CA GLY A 76 -0.68 -10.58 6.60
C GLY A 76 -0.54 -9.21 5.98
N GLY A 77 0.66 -8.90 5.51
CA GLY A 77 0.98 -7.65 4.84
C GLY A 77 0.73 -7.71 3.33
N CYS A 78 0.41 -6.58 2.76
CA CYS A 78 0.20 -6.44 1.32
C CYS A 78 0.65 -5.06 0.84
N ASN A 79 1.27 -5.03 -0.32
CA ASN A 79 1.64 -3.80 -1.03
C ASN A 79 0.85 -3.74 -2.33
N VAL A 80 0.24 -2.59 -2.61
CA VAL A 80 -0.47 -2.33 -3.87
C VAL A 80 0.13 -1.11 -4.54
N GLN A 81 0.50 -1.25 -5.81
CA GLN A 81 1.08 -0.18 -6.63
C GLN A 81 0.03 0.38 -7.58
N PHE A 82 0.02 1.70 -7.69
CA PHE A 82 -0.90 2.46 -8.51
C PHE A 82 -0.16 3.45 -9.40
N ALA A 83 -0.67 3.62 -10.62
CA ALA A 83 -0.38 4.76 -11.47
C ALA A 83 -1.55 5.73 -11.43
N VAL A 84 -1.26 7.01 -11.28
CA VAL A 84 -2.26 8.08 -11.28
C VAL A 84 -1.88 9.10 -12.35
N SER A 85 -2.82 9.42 -13.25
CA SER A 85 -2.58 10.42 -14.29
C SER A 85 -2.34 11.80 -13.68
N ASP A 86 -1.49 12.59 -14.32
CA ASP A 86 -1.16 13.96 -13.87
C ASP A 86 -2.09 15.01 -14.52
N ASP A 87 -3.27 14.60 -14.94
CA ASP A 87 -4.31 15.46 -15.48
C ASP A 87 -5.42 15.73 -14.44
N GLU A 88 -6.36 16.62 -14.80
CA GLU A 88 -7.49 16.99 -13.94
C GLU A 88 -8.42 15.82 -13.58
N ASN A 89 -8.40 14.74 -14.36
CA ASN A 89 -9.26 13.57 -14.12
C ASN A 89 -8.72 12.67 -13.01
N GLU A 90 -7.39 12.70 -12.78
CA GLU A 90 -6.71 11.81 -11.85
C GLU A 90 -7.13 10.34 -12.05
N ASP A 91 -7.03 9.86 -13.29
CA ASP A 91 -7.31 8.46 -13.60
C ASP A 91 -6.37 7.55 -12.83
N ILE A 92 -6.91 6.48 -12.25
CA ILE A 92 -6.16 5.56 -11.40
C ILE A 92 -6.12 4.19 -12.06
N ILE A 93 -4.93 3.63 -12.17
CA ILE A 93 -4.74 2.24 -12.61
C ILE A 93 -3.94 1.49 -11.53
N ALA A 94 -4.48 0.37 -11.06
CA ALA A 94 -3.72 -0.55 -10.23
C ALA A 94 -2.74 -1.31 -11.12
N ILE A 95 -1.46 -1.23 -10.78
CA ILE A 95 -0.38 -1.87 -11.54
C ILE A 95 -0.19 -3.30 -11.08
N GLU A 96 0.00 -3.48 -9.78
CA GLU A 96 0.17 -4.81 -9.19
C GLU A 96 -0.24 -4.83 -7.73
N ILE A 97 -0.53 -6.04 -7.26
CA ILE A 97 -0.75 -6.32 -5.84
C ILE A 97 0.22 -7.41 -5.41
N ASN A 98 0.93 -7.16 -4.34
CA ASN A 98 1.92 -8.05 -3.77
C ASN A 98 1.48 -8.48 -2.36
N PRO A 99 0.93 -9.71 -2.18
CA PRO A 99 0.45 -10.18 -0.87
C PRO A 99 1.62 -10.61 0.02
N ARG A 100 2.49 -9.68 0.31
CA ARG A 100 3.68 -9.79 1.15
C ARG A 100 4.10 -8.42 1.64
N VAL A 101 4.93 -8.36 2.68
CA VAL A 101 5.66 -7.15 3.01
C VAL A 101 6.66 -6.82 1.90
N SER A 102 6.86 -5.54 1.63
CA SER A 102 7.73 -5.03 0.57
C SER A 102 8.95 -4.31 1.15
N ARG A 103 9.86 -3.86 0.27
CA ARG A 103 10.96 -2.99 0.68
C ARG A 103 10.45 -1.66 1.23
N SER A 104 9.39 -1.12 0.65
CA SER A 104 8.73 0.10 1.13
C SER A 104 8.09 -0.05 2.50
N SER A 105 7.79 -1.27 2.97
CA SER A 105 7.32 -1.51 4.34
C SER A 105 8.30 -1.03 5.41
N ALA A 106 9.61 -1.10 5.14
CA ALA A 106 10.63 -0.59 6.06
C ALA A 106 10.58 0.94 6.17
N LEU A 107 10.43 1.63 5.05
CA LEU A 107 10.24 3.08 5.01
C LEU A 107 8.94 3.48 5.72
N ALA A 108 7.84 2.82 5.38
CA ALA A 108 6.53 3.06 6.01
C ALA A 108 6.57 2.82 7.52
N SER A 109 7.29 1.79 7.98
CA SER A 109 7.47 1.51 9.41
C SER A 109 8.22 2.64 10.12
N LYS A 110 9.26 3.19 9.49
CA LYS A 110 9.98 4.35 10.03
C LYS A 110 9.11 5.62 10.05
N ALA A 111 8.36 5.86 8.98
CA ALA A 111 7.53 7.06 8.84
C ALA A 111 6.36 7.08 9.83
N THR A 112 5.76 5.93 10.09
CA THR A 112 4.57 5.79 10.95
C THR A 112 4.88 5.38 12.38
N GLY A 113 6.07 4.86 12.64
CA GLY A 113 6.41 4.22 13.92
C GLY A 113 5.73 2.85 14.13
N TYR A 114 5.05 2.32 13.10
CA TYR A 114 4.30 1.07 13.19
C TYR A 114 5.13 -0.10 12.64
N PRO A 115 5.36 -1.18 13.43
CA PRO A 115 6.25 -2.28 13.03
C PRO A 115 5.55 -3.25 12.07
N ILE A 116 5.42 -2.87 10.80
CA ILE A 116 4.62 -3.57 9.79
C ILE A 116 5.01 -5.03 9.63
N ALA A 117 6.29 -5.34 9.49
CA ALA A 117 6.75 -6.72 9.29
C ALA A 117 6.43 -7.64 10.48
N LYS A 118 6.63 -7.14 11.70
CA LYS A 118 6.29 -7.87 12.94
C LYS A 118 4.80 -8.14 13.04
N ILE A 119 3.98 -7.15 12.74
CA ILE A 119 2.52 -7.28 12.79
C ILE A 119 2.04 -8.22 11.68
N ALA A 120 2.55 -8.07 10.46
CA ALA A 120 2.21 -8.95 9.34
C ALA A 120 2.50 -10.43 9.65
N ALA A 121 3.64 -10.71 10.28
CA ALA A 121 3.99 -12.07 10.73
C ALA A 121 2.99 -12.61 11.76
N LYS A 122 2.58 -11.79 12.72
CA LYS A 122 1.56 -12.18 13.72
C LYS A 122 0.20 -12.44 13.07
N LEU A 123 -0.21 -11.61 12.13
CA LEU A 123 -1.47 -11.80 11.40
C LEU A 123 -1.46 -13.11 10.60
N ALA A 124 -0.33 -13.44 9.97
CA ALA A 124 -0.17 -14.66 9.18
C ALA A 124 -0.32 -15.94 10.02
N ILE A 125 0.02 -15.91 11.30
CA ILE A 125 -0.15 -17.05 12.24
C ILE A 125 -1.47 -17.01 13.01
N GLY A 126 -2.38 -16.08 12.69
CA GLY A 126 -3.75 -16.10 13.15
C GLY A 126 -4.13 -15.07 14.21
N TYR A 127 -3.26 -14.14 14.58
CA TYR A 127 -3.65 -12.99 15.42
C TYR A 127 -4.62 -12.09 14.67
N SER A 128 -5.54 -11.44 15.39
CA SER A 128 -6.41 -10.40 14.83
C SER A 128 -5.82 -9.01 15.02
N LEU A 129 -6.21 -8.08 14.16
CA LEU A 129 -5.79 -6.66 14.29
C LEU A 129 -6.24 -6.05 15.61
N ASP A 130 -7.44 -6.40 16.08
CA ASP A 130 -7.97 -5.90 17.35
C ASP A 130 -7.06 -6.25 18.53
N CYS A 131 -6.56 -7.49 18.59
CA CYS A 131 -5.62 -7.91 19.62
C CYS A 131 -4.29 -7.16 19.55
N LEU A 132 -3.85 -6.78 18.36
CA LEU A 132 -2.55 -6.14 18.15
C LEU A 132 -2.57 -4.64 18.38
N LEU A 133 -3.71 -3.99 18.22
CA LEU A 133 -3.88 -2.57 18.52
C LEU A 133 -3.71 -2.25 20.01
N TYR A 134 -4.11 -3.17 20.89
CA TYR A 134 -3.96 -3.03 22.34
C TYR A 134 -2.56 -3.35 22.87
N THR A 135 -1.71 -3.98 22.07
CA THR A 135 -0.37 -4.40 22.47
C THR A 135 0.74 -3.61 21.79
N SER A 136 0.38 -2.63 20.96
CA SER A 136 1.36 -1.73 20.33
C SER A 136 2.00 -0.86 21.42
N PRO A 137 3.34 -0.88 21.56
CA PRO A 137 3.99 0.04 22.50
C PRO A 137 3.68 1.47 22.09
N SER A 138 3.29 2.29 23.05
CA SER A 138 3.23 3.73 22.85
C SER A 138 4.57 4.24 22.32
N PRO A 139 4.56 5.16 21.37
CA PRO A 139 5.81 5.77 20.91
C PRO A 139 6.54 6.51 22.03
#